data_838dabc86d4b75ec925212dd2a703f38
#
_entry.id   838dabc86d4b75ec925212dd2a703f38
#
_cell.length_a   1.000
_cell.length_b   1.000
_cell.length_c   1.000
_cell.angle_alpha   90.00
_cell.angle_beta   90.00
_cell.angle_gamma   90.00
#
_symmetry.space_group_name_H-M   'P 1'
#
loop_
_entity.id
_entity.type
_entity.pdbx_description
1 polymer ?
#
loop_
_entity_poly.entity_id
_entity_poly.type
_entity_poly.pdbx_seq_one_letter_code
_entity_poly.pdbx_strand_id
1 'polypeptide(L)'
;MSKVILPGATIGIIGGGQLGRMMALAAKAQGFRIAVLEPTPDSPCGQVADVQVIGAYNSREAISKLAEMSDVITYEFENIDADTLGWLCEHAYVPQGPTLLTITQDRIKEKRAIQQAGIEVAPYEVIQSLNDLLLNIDAVGYPAVLKTARGGYDGKGQLVIHHPEDVLEGKALCELGPCVLEKWIPFEKELSVIVTRKQNGKTAIFPVAENIHVDNILHQTIVPARISETVAAAAVQKAEELADSLELVGTLAVEMFLTNDGSIYVNELAPRPHNSGHFSIEACETSQFEQHIRAICNWPLGSTELLKPAVMVNLLGEHLETLYREIPTQKDWKVHLYGKEEPKWKRKMGHVTLLRETTADALKELEMSSIWNTAKEKIGG
;
A
#
# COMPACT_ATOMS: atom_id res chain seq x y z
N MET A 1 27.51 -13.00 -7.57
CA MET A 1 27.15 -11.57 -7.70
C MET A 1 25.69 -11.53 -8.09
N SER A 2 24.88 -10.72 -7.44
CA SER A 2 23.47 -10.54 -7.81
C SER A 2 23.34 -9.94 -9.21
N LYS A 3 22.40 -10.42 -10.01
CA LYS A 3 22.16 -9.96 -11.40
C LYS A 3 21.80 -8.48 -11.41
N VAL A 4 22.43 -7.69 -12.27
CA VAL A 4 22.06 -6.29 -12.53
C VAL A 4 21.27 -6.25 -13.83
N ILE A 5 20.09 -5.64 -13.81
CA ILE A 5 19.22 -5.47 -14.98
C ILE A 5 19.44 -4.07 -15.54
N LEU A 6 19.79 -3.97 -16.81
CA LEU A 6 20.15 -2.70 -17.48
C LEU A 6 19.02 -2.18 -18.37
N PRO A 7 18.99 -0.88 -18.73
CA PRO A 7 18.05 -0.32 -19.70
C PRO A 7 18.03 -1.11 -21.00
N GLY A 8 16.88 -1.16 -21.64
CA GLY A 8 16.60 -2.02 -22.80
C GLY A 8 16.05 -3.41 -22.44
N ALA A 9 16.27 -3.87 -21.20
CA ALA A 9 15.65 -5.09 -20.68
C ALA A 9 14.15 -4.89 -20.44
N THR A 10 13.43 -6.01 -20.30
CA THR A 10 11.97 -6.03 -20.05
C THR A 10 11.69 -6.33 -18.58
N ILE A 11 10.90 -5.46 -17.94
CA ILE A 11 10.35 -5.70 -16.62
C ILE A 11 8.94 -6.28 -16.78
N GLY A 12 8.71 -7.46 -16.23
CA GLY A 12 7.40 -8.08 -16.12
C GLY A 12 6.67 -7.57 -14.87
N ILE A 13 5.41 -7.19 -15.00
CA ILE A 13 4.57 -6.76 -13.88
C ILE A 13 3.35 -7.67 -13.80
N ILE A 14 3.11 -8.27 -12.63
CA ILE A 14 1.89 -9.02 -12.34
C ILE A 14 0.90 -8.05 -11.69
N GLY A 15 -0.22 -7.81 -12.37
CA GLY A 15 -1.23 -6.83 -12.01
C GLY A 15 -1.21 -5.59 -12.89
N GLY A 16 -2.38 -5.27 -13.42
CA GLY A 16 -2.58 -4.19 -14.40
C GLY A 16 -3.21 -2.92 -13.82
N GLY A 17 -3.22 -2.75 -12.49
CA GLY A 17 -3.85 -1.61 -11.83
C GLY A 17 -3.00 -0.34 -11.83
N GLN A 18 -3.34 0.58 -10.92
CA GLN A 18 -2.67 1.89 -10.85
C GLN A 18 -1.22 1.83 -10.36
N LEU A 19 -0.89 0.89 -9.46
CA LEU A 19 0.49 0.77 -8.95
C LEU A 19 1.39 0.22 -10.06
N GLY A 20 0.93 -0.81 -10.79
CA GLY A 20 1.60 -1.32 -11.99
C GLY A 20 1.81 -0.23 -13.03
N ARG A 21 0.78 0.61 -13.31
CA ARG A 21 0.91 1.76 -14.19
C ARG A 21 2.02 2.73 -13.77
N MET A 22 2.06 3.10 -12.49
CA MET A 22 3.07 4.06 -11.99
C MET A 22 4.47 3.44 -11.95
N MET A 23 4.61 2.15 -11.61
CA MET A 23 5.88 1.42 -11.76
C MET A 23 6.34 1.37 -13.23
N ALA A 24 5.43 1.07 -14.15
CA ALA A 24 5.72 1.04 -15.58
C ALA A 24 6.20 2.40 -16.09
N LEU A 25 5.54 3.49 -15.72
CA LEU A 25 5.94 4.86 -16.10
C LEU A 25 7.34 5.21 -15.56
N ALA A 26 7.64 4.90 -14.30
CA ALA A 26 8.95 5.11 -13.71
C ALA A 26 10.03 4.29 -14.43
N ALA A 27 9.76 3.02 -14.73
CA ALA A 27 10.68 2.15 -15.44
C ALA A 27 10.91 2.60 -16.90
N LYS A 28 9.87 3.03 -17.60
CA LYS A 28 9.98 3.55 -18.98
C LYS A 28 10.80 4.84 -19.04
N ALA A 29 10.69 5.71 -18.04
CA ALA A 29 11.55 6.89 -17.93
C ALA A 29 13.05 6.54 -17.81
N GLN A 30 13.36 5.34 -17.29
CA GLN A 30 14.72 4.80 -17.17
C GLN A 30 15.14 3.93 -18.36
N GLY A 31 14.32 3.82 -19.41
CA GLY A 31 14.64 3.11 -20.65
C GLY A 31 14.34 1.61 -20.63
N PHE A 32 13.52 1.11 -19.70
CA PHE A 32 13.04 -0.28 -19.68
C PHE A 32 11.84 -0.49 -20.59
N ARG A 33 11.66 -1.72 -21.05
CA ARG A 33 10.42 -2.21 -21.67
C ARG A 33 9.55 -2.83 -20.59
N ILE A 34 8.24 -2.82 -20.81
CA ILE A 34 7.24 -3.31 -19.85
C ILE A 34 6.37 -4.37 -20.49
N ALA A 35 6.30 -5.54 -19.84
CA ALA A 35 5.27 -6.55 -20.08
C ALA A 35 4.39 -6.64 -18.84
N VAL A 36 3.06 -6.65 -18.99
CA VAL A 36 2.13 -6.77 -17.87
C VAL A 36 1.21 -7.97 -18.07
N LEU A 37 1.00 -8.74 -16.99
CA LEU A 37 -0.04 -9.77 -16.92
C LEU A 37 -1.27 -9.22 -16.21
N GLU A 38 -2.40 -9.18 -16.88
CA GLU A 38 -3.68 -8.67 -16.35
C GLU A 38 -4.85 -9.32 -17.09
N PRO A 39 -5.87 -9.85 -16.39
CA PRO A 39 -7.05 -10.43 -17.02
C PRO A 39 -7.88 -9.44 -17.85
N THR A 40 -7.95 -8.18 -17.40
CA THR A 40 -8.78 -7.15 -18.04
C THR A 40 -8.02 -6.48 -19.17
N PRO A 41 -8.54 -6.52 -20.43
CA PRO A 41 -7.96 -5.74 -21.52
C PRO A 41 -7.93 -4.24 -21.23
N ASP A 42 -6.99 -3.52 -21.84
CA ASP A 42 -6.82 -2.07 -21.68
C ASP A 42 -6.75 -1.60 -20.21
N SER A 43 -6.11 -2.42 -19.39
CA SER A 43 -5.93 -2.11 -17.98
C SER A 43 -5.06 -0.85 -17.78
N PRO A 44 -5.15 -0.17 -16.61
CA PRO A 44 -4.33 1.00 -16.31
C PRO A 44 -2.83 0.84 -16.62
N CYS A 45 -2.23 -0.30 -16.26
CA CYS A 45 -0.84 -0.61 -16.62
C CYS A 45 -0.71 -1.00 -18.09
N GLY A 46 -1.68 -1.76 -18.65
CA GLY A 46 -1.70 -2.17 -20.05
C GLY A 46 -1.64 -1.00 -21.02
N GLN A 47 -2.30 0.11 -20.70
CA GLN A 47 -2.30 1.35 -21.51
C GLN A 47 -0.91 1.98 -21.67
N VAL A 48 0.04 1.67 -20.81
CA VAL A 48 1.41 2.23 -20.82
C VAL A 48 2.49 1.17 -21.01
N ALA A 49 2.14 -0.11 -20.94
CA ALA A 49 3.03 -1.23 -21.21
C ALA A 49 3.35 -1.37 -22.70
N ASP A 50 4.48 -2.02 -23.03
CA ASP A 50 4.80 -2.38 -24.41
C ASP A 50 4.03 -3.63 -24.84
N VAL A 51 3.74 -4.52 -23.88
CA VAL A 51 2.96 -5.75 -24.11
C VAL A 51 2.04 -6.00 -22.92
N GLN A 52 0.76 -6.28 -23.19
CA GLN A 52 -0.15 -6.84 -22.20
C GLN A 52 -0.43 -8.31 -22.52
N VAL A 53 -0.12 -9.18 -21.57
CA VAL A 53 -0.52 -10.59 -21.57
C VAL A 53 -1.90 -10.66 -20.88
N ILE A 54 -2.94 -11.00 -21.66
CA ILE A 54 -4.29 -11.15 -21.11
C ILE A 54 -4.44 -12.59 -20.60
N GLY A 55 -4.73 -12.75 -19.32
CA GLY A 55 -4.92 -14.05 -18.69
C GLY A 55 -5.09 -13.96 -17.18
N ALA A 56 -5.66 -14.99 -16.58
CA ALA A 56 -5.80 -15.06 -15.13
C ALA A 56 -4.41 -15.16 -14.45
N TYR A 57 -4.27 -14.61 -13.26
CA TYR A 57 -3.01 -14.59 -12.51
C TYR A 57 -2.49 -15.98 -12.10
N ASN A 58 -3.37 -16.99 -12.09
CA ASN A 58 -3.04 -18.40 -11.87
C ASN A 58 -2.97 -19.23 -13.15
N SER A 59 -3.12 -18.60 -14.32
CA SER A 59 -2.98 -19.29 -15.62
C SER A 59 -1.50 -19.59 -15.89
N ARG A 60 -1.15 -20.87 -15.88
CA ARG A 60 0.21 -21.33 -16.17
C ARG A 60 0.72 -20.84 -17.53
N GLU A 61 -0.14 -20.85 -18.56
CA GLU A 61 0.20 -20.37 -19.89
C GLU A 61 0.51 -18.87 -19.89
N ALA A 62 -0.35 -18.05 -19.25
CA ALA A 62 -0.17 -16.60 -19.23
C ALA A 62 1.08 -16.19 -18.45
N ILE A 63 1.35 -16.89 -17.32
CA ILE A 63 2.54 -16.66 -16.48
C ILE A 63 3.81 -17.09 -17.20
N SER A 64 3.81 -18.24 -17.88
CA SER A 64 4.96 -18.69 -18.69
C SER A 64 5.29 -17.68 -19.78
N LYS A 65 4.25 -17.17 -20.46
CA LYS A 65 4.41 -16.13 -21.49
C LYS A 65 5.00 -14.84 -20.93
N LEU A 66 4.57 -14.40 -19.74
CA LEU A 66 5.19 -13.25 -19.07
C LEU A 66 6.65 -13.53 -18.71
N ALA A 67 6.95 -14.72 -18.16
CA ALA A 67 8.30 -15.12 -17.78
C ALA A 67 9.27 -15.16 -18.98
N GLU A 68 8.83 -15.71 -20.11
CA GLU A 68 9.65 -15.81 -21.33
C GLU A 68 10.07 -14.47 -21.91
N MET A 69 9.26 -13.42 -21.72
CA MET A 69 9.54 -12.09 -22.28
C MET A 69 10.15 -11.11 -21.27
N SER A 70 10.37 -11.53 -19.99
CA SER A 70 10.82 -10.64 -18.92
C SER A 70 12.22 -11.00 -18.41
N ASP A 71 13.07 -10.00 -18.23
CA ASP A 71 14.40 -10.14 -17.62
C ASP A 71 14.34 -10.11 -16.09
N VAL A 72 13.33 -9.46 -15.52
CA VAL A 72 12.98 -9.39 -14.10
C VAL A 72 11.47 -9.22 -13.96
N ILE A 73 10.90 -9.82 -12.93
CA ILE A 73 9.45 -9.74 -12.66
C ILE A 73 9.19 -9.17 -11.27
N THR A 74 8.17 -8.34 -11.18
CA THR A 74 7.60 -7.78 -9.95
C THR A 74 6.06 -7.88 -9.95
N TYR A 75 5.45 -7.47 -8.86
CA TYR A 75 3.99 -7.49 -8.70
C TYR A 75 3.47 -6.19 -8.05
N GLU A 76 2.20 -5.85 -8.31
CA GLU A 76 1.56 -4.64 -7.79
C GLU A 76 0.56 -4.89 -6.65
N PHE A 77 0.24 -6.15 -6.34
CA PHE A 77 -0.77 -6.50 -5.32
C PHE A 77 -0.42 -7.81 -4.62
N GLU A 78 -1.04 -8.05 -3.45
CA GLU A 78 -0.70 -9.14 -2.56
C GLU A 78 -1.41 -10.48 -2.89
N ASN A 79 -2.54 -10.47 -3.61
CA ASN A 79 -3.39 -11.65 -3.80
C ASN A 79 -2.94 -12.55 -4.97
N ILE A 80 -1.63 -12.76 -5.12
CA ILE A 80 -1.09 -13.73 -6.07
C ILE A 80 -1.06 -15.10 -5.39
N ASP A 81 -1.52 -16.11 -6.10
CA ASP A 81 -1.48 -17.49 -5.62
C ASP A 81 -0.03 -17.94 -5.31
N ALA A 82 0.16 -18.54 -4.12
CA ALA A 82 1.49 -18.90 -3.64
C ALA A 82 2.18 -19.97 -4.53
N ASP A 83 1.43 -20.93 -5.07
CA ASP A 83 1.98 -21.98 -5.94
C ASP A 83 2.44 -21.38 -7.27
N THR A 84 1.66 -20.42 -7.78
CA THR A 84 1.99 -19.66 -8.97
C THR A 84 3.27 -18.86 -8.80
N LEU A 85 3.41 -18.14 -7.68
CA LEU A 85 4.60 -17.33 -7.41
C LEU A 85 5.82 -18.25 -7.13
N GLY A 86 5.63 -19.36 -6.42
CA GLY A 86 6.67 -20.37 -6.20
C GLY A 86 7.24 -20.88 -7.53
N TRP A 87 6.37 -21.31 -8.43
CA TRP A 87 6.79 -21.74 -9.76
C TRP A 87 7.52 -20.63 -10.54
N LEU A 88 7.01 -19.40 -10.47
CA LEU A 88 7.62 -18.27 -11.17
C LEU A 88 9.04 -18.00 -10.67
N CYS A 89 9.28 -18.09 -9.36
CA CYS A 89 10.60 -17.92 -8.76
C CYS A 89 11.61 -19.00 -9.19
N GLU A 90 11.13 -20.19 -9.58
CA GLU A 90 11.98 -21.28 -10.11
C GLU A 90 12.32 -21.09 -11.60
N HIS A 91 11.50 -20.34 -12.36
CA HIS A 91 11.59 -20.24 -13.82
C HIS A 91 11.94 -18.83 -14.33
N ALA A 92 11.87 -17.81 -13.48
CA ALA A 92 12.15 -16.44 -13.80
C ALA A 92 12.88 -15.71 -12.66
N TYR A 93 13.47 -14.57 -12.95
CA TYR A 93 14.10 -13.73 -11.92
C TYR A 93 13.06 -12.84 -11.24
N VAL A 94 12.65 -13.24 -10.03
CA VAL A 94 11.70 -12.53 -9.16
C VAL A 94 12.42 -12.18 -7.86
N PRO A 95 13.16 -11.05 -7.80
CA PRO A 95 14.05 -10.74 -6.68
C PRO A 95 13.33 -10.53 -5.34
N GLN A 96 12.04 -10.21 -5.34
CA GLN A 96 11.21 -10.08 -4.13
C GLN A 96 10.94 -11.43 -3.47
N GLY A 97 10.96 -12.51 -4.24
CA GLY A 97 10.66 -13.87 -3.75
C GLY A 97 9.21 -14.03 -3.28
N PRO A 98 8.84 -15.24 -2.81
CA PRO A 98 7.47 -15.55 -2.38
C PRO A 98 7.24 -15.32 -0.88
N THR A 99 8.31 -15.25 -0.07
CA THR A 99 8.23 -15.34 1.39
C THR A 99 7.43 -14.18 2.00
N LEU A 100 7.82 -12.95 1.69
CA LEU A 100 7.17 -11.77 2.26
C LEU A 100 5.71 -11.65 1.79
N LEU A 101 5.44 -11.96 0.53
CA LEU A 101 4.07 -11.98 0.02
C LEU A 101 3.20 -13.02 0.77
N THR A 102 3.73 -14.22 1.03
CA THR A 102 3.02 -15.27 1.79
C THR A 102 2.75 -14.85 3.24
N ILE A 103 3.65 -14.06 3.83
CA ILE A 103 3.48 -13.50 5.17
C ILE A 103 2.35 -12.47 5.17
N THR A 104 2.39 -11.49 4.28
CA THR A 104 1.45 -10.36 4.26
C THR A 104 0.05 -10.72 3.74
N GLN A 105 -0.11 -11.84 3.04
CA GLN A 105 -1.41 -12.39 2.67
C GLN A 105 -2.23 -12.94 3.86
N ASP A 106 -1.61 -13.09 5.03
CA ASP A 106 -2.20 -13.76 6.18
C ASP A 106 -1.88 -12.97 7.45
N ARG A 107 -2.89 -12.28 8.02
CA ARG A 107 -2.72 -11.41 9.20
C ARG A 107 -2.10 -12.13 10.40
N ILE A 108 -2.35 -13.45 10.55
CA ILE A 108 -1.77 -14.24 11.64
C ILE A 108 -0.25 -14.39 11.43
N LYS A 109 0.16 -14.69 10.19
CA LYS A 109 1.58 -14.79 9.84
C LYS A 109 2.28 -13.43 9.91
N GLU A 110 1.64 -12.41 9.39
CA GLU A 110 2.14 -11.03 9.39
C GLU A 110 2.41 -10.54 10.81
N LYS A 111 1.42 -10.64 11.72
CA LYS A 111 1.59 -10.22 13.12
C LYS A 111 2.68 -11.01 13.84
N ARG A 112 2.77 -12.33 13.60
CA ARG A 112 3.85 -13.16 14.15
C ARG A 112 5.21 -12.71 13.64
N ALA A 113 5.34 -12.42 12.35
CA ALA A 113 6.60 -11.95 11.76
C ALA A 113 7.03 -10.59 12.32
N ILE A 114 6.08 -9.65 12.50
CA ILE A 114 6.35 -8.35 13.12
C ILE A 114 6.82 -8.54 14.57
N GLN A 115 6.15 -9.39 15.36
CA GLN A 115 6.56 -9.69 16.75
C GLN A 115 7.92 -10.39 16.83
N GLN A 116 8.24 -11.27 15.89
CA GLN A 116 9.55 -11.93 15.81
C GLN A 116 10.67 -10.93 15.50
N ALA A 117 10.37 -9.84 14.82
CA ALA A 117 11.28 -8.72 14.64
C ALA A 117 11.42 -7.82 15.90
N GLY A 118 10.72 -8.16 17.01
CA GLY A 118 10.74 -7.39 18.24
C GLY A 118 9.88 -6.12 18.21
N ILE A 119 8.95 -6.01 17.25
CA ILE A 119 8.14 -4.82 17.01
C ILE A 119 6.71 -5.05 17.50
N GLU A 120 6.14 -3.99 18.08
CA GLU A 120 4.82 -4.04 18.69
C GLU A 120 3.69 -4.00 17.66
N VAL A 121 2.72 -4.88 17.86
CA VAL A 121 1.41 -4.87 17.19
C VAL A 121 0.32 -4.72 18.24
N ALA A 122 -0.88 -4.35 17.83
CA ALA A 122 -2.04 -4.39 18.74
C ALA A 122 -2.12 -5.79 19.40
N PRO A 123 -2.36 -5.89 20.72
CA PRO A 123 -2.60 -7.17 21.37
C PRO A 123 -3.72 -7.93 20.63
N TYR A 124 -3.51 -9.22 20.37
CA TYR A 124 -4.46 -9.99 19.57
C TYR A 124 -4.54 -11.45 19.98
N GLU A 125 -5.65 -12.09 19.63
CA GLU A 125 -5.89 -13.52 19.71
C GLU A 125 -6.27 -14.10 18.34
N VAL A 126 -5.86 -15.34 18.10
CA VAL A 126 -6.23 -16.08 16.88
C VAL A 126 -7.55 -16.81 17.13
N ILE A 127 -8.53 -16.55 16.29
CA ILE A 127 -9.90 -17.06 16.40
C ILE A 127 -10.15 -18.06 15.28
N GLN A 128 -10.45 -19.31 15.63
CA GLN A 128 -10.76 -20.38 14.68
C GLN A 128 -12.28 -20.61 14.53
N SER A 129 -13.07 -20.13 15.49
CA SER A 129 -14.51 -20.38 15.54
C SER A 129 -15.23 -19.30 16.35
N LEU A 130 -16.56 -19.23 16.24
CA LEU A 130 -17.37 -18.37 17.12
C LEU A 130 -17.17 -18.73 18.61
N ASN A 131 -16.97 -20.01 18.95
CA ASN A 131 -16.71 -20.42 20.31
C ASN A 131 -15.38 -19.85 20.83
N ASP A 132 -14.33 -19.83 20.00
CA ASP A 132 -13.06 -19.20 20.36
C ASP A 132 -13.23 -17.69 20.55
N LEU A 133 -14.04 -17.02 19.71
CA LEU A 133 -14.34 -15.60 19.86
C LEU A 133 -15.00 -15.34 21.22
N LEU A 134 -16.01 -16.12 21.59
CA LEU A 134 -16.71 -15.99 22.88
C LEU A 134 -15.80 -16.25 24.09
N LEU A 135 -14.81 -17.12 23.96
CA LEU A 135 -13.86 -17.44 25.03
C LEU A 135 -12.77 -16.40 25.21
N ASN A 136 -12.36 -15.71 24.13
CA ASN A 136 -11.19 -14.82 24.15
C ASN A 136 -11.53 -13.32 24.18
N ILE A 137 -12.75 -12.94 23.83
CA ILE A 137 -13.12 -11.52 23.73
C ILE A 137 -12.93 -10.75 25.04
N ASP A 138 -13.24 -11.33 26.18
CA ASP A 138 -13.11 -10.68 27.49
C ASP A 138 -11.63 -10.47 27.86
N ALA A 139 -10.71 -11.33 27.39
CA ALA A 139 -9.28 -11.20 27.63
C ALA A 139 -8.68 -10.07 26.75
N VAL A 140 -9.15 -9.90 25.52
CA VAL A 140 -8.75 -8.81 24.63
C VAL A 140 -9.38 -7.49 25.08
N GLY A 141 -10.63 -7.54 25.57
CA GLY A 141 -11.40 -6.39 26.05
C GLY A 141 -12.17 -5.68 24.94
N TYR A 142 -12.95 -4.67 25.34
CA TYR A 142 -13.80 -3.85 24.45
C TYR A 142 -13.30 -2.40 24.40
N PRO A 143 -13.38 -1.71 23.27
CA PRO A 143 -13.71 -2.26 21.95
C PRO A 143 -12.61 -3.18 21.42
N ALA A 144 -13.00 -4.12 20.53
CA ALA A 144 -12.10 -5.00 19.81
C ALA A 144 -12.43 -5.00 18.31
N VAL A 145 -11.49 -5.43 17.47
CA VAL A 145 -11.71 -5.57 16.03
C VAL A 145 -11.47 -7.02 15.62
N LEU A 146 -12.51 -7.67 15.12
CA LEU A 146 -12.40 -8.99 14.51
C LEU A 146 -12.12 -8.81 13.01
N LYS A 147 -11.01 -9.38 12.53
CA LYS A 147 -10.60 -9.30 11.12
C LYS A 147 -10.41 -10.71 10.55
N THR A 148 -10.88 -10.98 9.34
CA THR A 148 -10.53 -12.21 8.64
C THR A 148 -9.01 -12.30 8.46
N ALA A 149 -8.43 -13.48 8.63
CA ALA A 149 -6.99 -13.68 8.45
C ALA A 149 -6.54 -13.39 7.01
N ARG A 150 -7.42 -13.62 6.03
CA ARG A 150 -7.15 -13.40 4.61
C ARG A 150 -8.28 -12.65 3.91
N GLY A 151 -7.95 -11.96 2.81
CA GLY A 151 -8.92 -11.38 1.87
C GLY A 151 -9.59 -10.08 2.30
N GLY A 152 -9.27 -9.49 3.45
CA GLY A 152 -9.79 -8.18 3.89
C GLY A 152 -9.02 -7.02 3.26
N TYR A 153 -9.73 -5.96 2.83
CA TYR A 153 -9.16 -4.71 2.32
C TYR A 153 -10.15 -3.54 2.46
N ASP A 154 -9.66 -2.32 2.58
CA ASP A 154 -10.47 -1.09 2.69
C ASP A 154 -11.69 -1.25 3.63
N GLY A 155 -11.48 -1.82 4.84
CA GLY A 155 -12.52 -2.06 5.85
C GLY A 155 -13.42 -3.28 5.62
N LYS A 156 -13.26 -4.02 4.52
CA LYS A 156 -13.98 -5.27 4.28
C LYS A 156 -13.36 -6.43 5.05
N GLY A 157 -14.19 -7.37 5.49
CA GLY A 157 -13.72 -8.52 6.27
C GLY A 157 -13.31 -8.16 7.69
N GLN A 158 -13.86 -7.07 8.25
CA GLN A 158 -13.69 -6.70 9.66
C GLN A 158 -15.00 -6.29 10.33
N LEU A 159 -15.04 -6.43 11.64
CA LEU A 159 -16.14 -6.05 12.52
C LEU A 159 -15.56 -5.41 13.78
N VAL A 160 -16.02 -4.21 14.12
CA VAL A 160 -15.72 -3.60 15.42
C VAL A 160 -16.76 -4.09 16.44
N ILE A 161 -16.29 -4.68 17.52
CA ILE A 161 -17.10 -5.20 18.62
C ILE A 161 -16.98 -4.20 19.78
N HIS A 162 -18.01 -3.40 19.99
CA HIS A 162 -18.02 -2.38 21.04
C HIS A 162 -18.46 -2.93 22.39
N HIS A 163 -19.40 -3.88 22.39
CA HIS A 163 -20.06 -4.39 23.59
C HIS A 163 -20.26 -5.91 23.51
N PRO A 164 -20.49 -6.61 24.63
CA PRO A 164 -20.72 -8.05 24.64
C PRO A 164 -21.85 -8.53 23.72
N GLU A 165 -22.88 -7.72 23.53
CA GLU A 165 -24.03 -8.00 22.65
C GLU A 165 -23.66 -8.07 21.18
N ASP A 166 -22.58 -7.38 20.75
CA ASP A 166 -22.13 -7.35 19.35
C ASP A 166 -21.36 -8.61 18.95
N VAL A 167 -20.89 -9.42 19.93
CA VAL A 167 -19.98 -10.56 19.69
C VAL A 167 -20.57 -11.57 18.72
N LEU A 168 -21.89 -11.79 18.78
CA LEU A 168 -22.56 -12.74 17.89
C LEU A 168 -22.59 -12.32 16.42
N GLU A 169 -22.43 -11.02 16.13
CA GLU A 169 -22.31 -10.51 14.77
C GLU A 169 -21.01 -11.03 14.08
N GLY A 170 -19.99 -11.36 14.89
CA GLY A 170 -18.74 -11.96 14.41
C GLY A 170 -18.89 -13.36 13.81
N LYS A 171 -20.05 -14.02 13.99
CA LYS A 171 -20.31 -15.35 13.46
C LYS A 171 -20.04 -15.46 11.97
N ALA A 172 -20.53 -14.51 11.19
CA ALA A 172 -20.39 -14.52 9.73
C ALA A 172 -18.91 -14.47 9.29
N LEU A 173 -18.06 -13.74 10.02
CA LEU A 173 -16.62 -13.68 9.73
C LEU A 173 -15.92 -14.99 10.13
N CYS A 174 -16.26 -15.58 11.27
CA CYS A 174 -15.72 -16.85 11.72
C CYS A 174 -16.08 -18.02 10.79
N GLU A 175 -17.21 -17.95 10.09
CA GLU A 175 -17.62 -18.94 9.09
C GLU A 175 -16.82 -18.86 7.77
N LEU A 176 -16.21 -17.71 7.49
CA LEU A 176 -15.34 -17.55 6.31
C LEU A 176 -13.95 -18.16 6.51
N GLY A 177 -13.55 -18.41 7.75
CA GLY A 177 -12.25 -18.99 8.09
C GLY A 177 -11.61 -18.39 9.34
N PRO A 178 -10.32 -18.64 9.58
CA PRO A 178 -9.60 -18.08 10.70
C PRO A 178 -9.65 -16.54 10.71
N CYS A 179 -9.74 -15.98 11.91
CA CYS A 179 -9.75 -14.53 12.16
C CYS A 179 -8.66 -14.14 13.16
N VAL A 180 -8.39 -12.86 13.24
CA VAL A 180 -7.60 -12.22 14.28
C VAL A 180 -8.53 -11.27 15.04
N LEU A 181 -8.61 -11.43 16.37
CA LEU A 181 -9.30 -10.52 17.27
C LEU A 181 -8.26 -9.59 17.87
N GLU A 182 -8.31 -8.33 17.51
CA GLU A 182 -7.34 -7.31 17.93
C GLU A 182 -7.97 -6.37 18.96
N LYS A 183 -7.20 -6.01 19.98
CA LYS A 183 -7.57 -4.91 20.86
C LYS A 183 -7.67 -3.62 20.05
N TRP A 184 -8.73 -2.85 20.23
CA TRP A 184 -8.83 -1.50 19.66
C TRP A 184 -7.71 -0.62 20.21
N ILE A 185 -6.91 -0.04 19.34
CA ILE A 185 -5.89 0.95 19.69
C ILE A 185 -6.52 2.35 19.58
N PRO A 186 -6.63 3.11 20.67
CA PRO A 186 -7.12 4.49 20.63
C PRO A 186 -6.02 5.41 20.08
N PHE A 187 -5.78 5.32 18.77
CA PHE A 187 -4.74 6.09 18.11
C PHE A 187 -5.13 7.57 17.94
N GLU A 188 -4.13 8.44 18.03
CA GLU A 188 -4.24 9.86 17.69
C GLU A 188 -4.07 10.06 16.18
N LYS A 189 -3.13 9.32 15.58
CA LYS A 189 -2.78 9.42 14.16
C LYS A 189 -2.50 8.06 13.55
N GLU A 190 -2.82 7.95 12.27
CA GLU A 190 -2.32 6.89 11.42
C GLU A 190 -1.08 7.39 10.69
N LEU A 191 0.00 6.62 10.76
CA LEU A 191 1.26 6.92 10.10
C LEU A 191 1.59 5.84 9.08
N SER A 192 2.41 6.17 8.11
CA SER A 192 3.07 5.19 7.27
C SER A 192 4.51 5.57 6.99
N VAL A 193 5.37 4.56 6.88
CA VAL A 193 6.74 4.71 6.42
C VAL A 193 6.93 3.80 5.22
N ILE A 194 7.40 4.39 4.12
CA ILE A 194 7.79 3.64 2.93
C ILE A 194 9.28 3.37 3.03
N VAL A 195 9.67 2.11 2.97
CA VAL A 195 11.07 1.69 2.94
C VAL A 195 11.34 0.86 1.69
N THR A 196 12.45 1.13 1.04
CA THR A 196 12.95 0.31 -0.07
C THR A 196 14.27 -0.32 0.33
N ARG A 197 14.43 -1.62 0.09
CA ARG A 197 15.65 -2.37 0.41
C ARG A 197 16.11 -3.18 -0.79
N LYS A 198 17.41 -3.27 -0.97
CA LYS A 198 18.08 -4.09 -1.99
C LYS A 198 18.50 -5.45 -1.44
N GLN A 199 18.80 -6.38 -2.34
CA GLN A 199 19.35 -7.70 -1.99
C GLN A 199 20.62 -7.64 -1.12
N ASN A 200 21.41 -6.57 -1.19
CA ASN A 200 22.63 -6.40 -0.39
C ASN A 200 22.40 -5.72 0.97
N GLY A 201 21.14 -5.55 1.39
CA GLY A 201 20.76 -4.97 2.67
C GLY A 201 20.72 -3.44 2.72
N LYS A 202 21.12 -2.73 1.67
CA LYS A 202 21.02 -1.26 1.66
C LYS A 202 19.56 -0.81 1.57
N THR A 203 19.19 0.13 2.43
CA THR A 203 17.85 0.72 2.55
C THR A 203 17.82 2.16 2.05
N ALA A 204 16.63 2.61 1.64
CA ALA A 204 16.26 4.01 1.44
C ALA A 204 14.87 4.18 2.03
N ILE A 205 14.71 5.12 2.96
CA ILE A 205 13.50 5.29 3.77
C ILE A 205 12.93 6.68 3.49
N PHE A 206 11.65 6.73 3.17
CA PHE A 206 10.95 7.98 2.91
C PHE A 206 10.54 8.68 4.21
N PRO A 207 10.31 10.00 4.18
CA PRO A 207 9.79 10.73 5.31
C PRO A 207 8.48 10.12 5.83
N VAL A 208 8.28 10.14 7.14
CA VAL A 208 7.04 9.65 7.76
C VAL A 208 5.86 10.43 7.23
N ALA A 209 4.85 9.72 6.80
CA ALA A 209 3.59 10.26 6.31
C ALA A 209 2.49 10.10 7.37
N GLU A 210 1.68 11.16 7.56
CA GLU A 210 0.44 11.11 8.33
C GLU A 210 -0.72 10.84 7.38
N ASN A 211 -1.54 9.84 7.70
CA ASN A 211 -2.65 9.40 6.85
C ASN A 211 -3.99 9.72 7.50
N ILE A 212 -4.91 10.24 6.71
CA ILE A 212 -6.29 10.51 7.11
C ILE A 212 -7.20 9.62 6.28
N HIS A 213 -7.93 8.73 6.95
CA HIS A 213 -8.93 7.88 6.33
C HIS A 213 -10.34 8.44 6.53
N VAL A 214 -11.17 8.29 5.52
CA VAL A 214 -12.61 8.57 5.55
C VAL A 214 -13.32 7.31 5.06
N ASP A 215 -14.24 6.79 5.84
CA ASP A 215 -14.95 5.54 5.53
C ASP A 215 -14.00 4.37 5.23
N ASN A 216 -12.90 4.24 5.97
CA ASN A 216 -11.82 3.25 5.77
C ASN A 216 -11.06 3.38 4.44
N ILE A 217 -11.22 4.46 3.70
CA ILE A 217 -10.47 4.73 2.47
C ILE A 217 -9.47 5.85 2.76
N LEU A 218 -8.20 5.65 2.40
CA LEU A 218 -7.20 6.70 2.52
C LEU A 218 -7.67 7.93 1.72
N HIS A 219 -7.91 9.03 2.43
CA HIS A 219 -8.35 10.29 1.86
C HIS A 219 -7.17 11.21 1.57
N GLN A 220 -6.34 11.48 2.59
CA GLN A 220 -5.20 12.38 2.51
C GLN A 220 -3.95 11.77 3.12
N THR A 221 -2.79 12.13 2.56
CA THR A 221 -1.47 11.86 3.11
C THR A 221 -0.70 13.16 3.24
N ILE A 222 -0.24 13.48 4.44
CA ILE A 222 0.44 14.73 4.80
C ILE A 222 1.91 14.43 5.07
N VAL A 223 2.83 15.10 4.38
CA VAL A 223 4.28 14.87 4.52
C VAL A 223 5.04 16.20 4.60
N PRO A 224 5.91 16.37 5.61
CA PRO A 224 6.17 15.44 6.71
C PRO A 224 4.95 15.32 7.65
N ALA A 225 4.84 14.20 8.33
CA ALA A 225 3.82 13.97 9.35
C ALA A 225 3.91 15.03 10.47
N ARG A 226 2.77 15.44 11.01
CA ARG A 226 2.69 16.44 12.09
C ARG A 226 2.91 15.81 13.46
N ILE A 227 4.12 15.32 13.68
CA ILE A 227 4.58 14.59 14.87
C ILE A 227 5.93 15.12 15.34
N SER A 228 6.37 14.72 16.54
CA SER A 228 7.70 15.07 17.03
C SER A 228 8.81 14.32 16.29
N GLU A 229 10.01 14.89 16.26
CA GLU A 229 11.20 14.25 15.67
C GLU A 229 11.51 12.89 16.32
N THR A 230 11.28 12.76 17.61
CA THR A 230 11.48 11.51 18.35
C THR A 230 10.54 10.41 17.85
N VAL A 231 9.25 10.73 17.66
CA VAL A 231 8.26 9.79 17.12
C VAL A 231 8.59 9.44 15.69
N ALA A 232 8.99 10.43 14.87
CA ALA A 232 9.38 10.20 13.49
C ALA A 232 10.60 9.24 13.39
N ALA A 233 11.62 9.47 14.21
CA ALA A 233 12.80 8.60 14.26
C ALA A 233 12.45 7.16 14.69
N ALA A 234 11.57 7.00 15.69
CA ALA A 234 11.11 5.69 16.14
C ALA A 234 10.30 4.95 15.04
N ALA A 235 9.43 5.65 14.30
CA ALA A 235 8.68 5.07 13.19
C ALA A 235 9.61 4.60 12.05
N VAL A 236 10.60 5.42 11.69
CA VAL A 236 11.62 5.10 10.68
C VAL A 236 12.42 3.88 11.12
N GLN A 237 12.89 3.84 12.36
CA GLN A 237 13.66 2.71 12.89
C GLN A 237 12.86 1.40 12.83
N LYS A 238 11.59 1.40 13.26
CA LYS A 238 10.71 0.21 13.18
C LYS A 238 10.55 -0.28 11.74
N ALA A 239 10.40 0.63 10.75
CA ALA A 239 10.28 0.27 9.35
C ALA A 239 11.58 -0.33 8.79
N GLU A 240 12.73 0.20 9.19
CA GLU A 240 14.05 -0.33 8.79
C GLU A 240 14.30 -1.72 9.37
N GLU A 241 14.06 -1.90 10.67
CA GLU A 241 14.19 -3.19 11.36
C GLU A 241 13.29 -4.27 10.74
N LEU A 242 12.04 -3.91 10.35
CA LEU A 242 11.14 -4.82 9.62
C LEU A 242 11.68 -5.18 8.25
N ALA A 243 12.15 -4.20 7.48
CA ALA A 243 12.70 -4.44 6.16
C ALA A 243 13.92 -5.37 6.20
N ASP A 244 14.74 -5.25 7.25
CA ASP A 244 15.92 -6.11 7.45
C ASP A 244 15.52 -7.51 7.93
N SER A 245 14.66 -7.61 8.97
CA SER A 245 14.20 -8.89 9.52
C SER A 245 13.44 -9.75 8.49
N LEU A 246 12.70 -9.10 7.60
CA LEU A 246 11.93 -9.75 6.53
C LEU A 246 12.73 -9.95 5.23
N GLU A 247 14.03 -9.62 5.24
CA GLU A 247 14.91 -9.72 4.06
C GLU A 247 14.29 -9.07 2.81
N LEU A 248 13.61 -7.92 2.99
CA LEU A 248 12.92 -7.22 1.92
C LEU A 248 13.81 -7.01 0.69
N VAL A 249 13.26 -7.26 -0.49
CA VAL A 249 13.77 -6.74 -1.77
C VAL A 249 12.64 -5.99 -2.46
N GLY A 250 12.88 -4.75 -2.84
CA GLY A 250 11.85 -3.86 -3.37
C GLY A 250 11.34 -2.89 -2.31
N THR A 251 10.09 -2.47 -2.41
CA THR A 251 9.46 -1.48 -1.55
C THR A 251 8.45 -2.14 -0.61
N LEU A 252 8.43 -1.69 0.65
CA LEU A 252 7.49 -2.05 1.70
C LEU A 252 6.87 -0.77 2.25
N ALA A 253 5.56 -0.76 2.40
CA ALA A 253 4.87 0.20 3.25
C ALA A 253 4.59 -0.44 4.61
N VAL A 254 4.90 0.29 5.68
CA VAL A 254 4.60 -0.08 7.06
C VAL A 254 3.57 0.90 7.59
N GLU A 255 2.35 0.44 7.80
CA GLU A 255 1.27 1.24 8.40
C GLU A 255 1.27 1.10 9.92
N MET A 256 1.11 2.23 10.61
CA MET A 256 1.30 2.32 12.05
C MET A 256 0.21 3.17 12.71
N PHE A 257 -0.15 2.81 13.93
CA PHE A 257 -0.95 3.63 14.82
C PHE A 257 -0.06 4.34 15.84
N LEU A 258 -0.19 5.66 15.94
CA LEU A 258 0.43 6.48 16.98
C LEU A 258 -0.61 6.81 18.03
N THR A 259 -0.35 6.47 19.29
CA THR A 259 -1.21 6.81 20.42
C THR A 259 -0.79 8.12 21.09
N ASN A 260 -1.68 8.70 21.92
CA ASN A 260 -1.44 9.96 22.62
C ASN A 260 -0.23 9.94 23.60
N ASP A 261 0.16 8.75 24.07
CA ASP A 261 1.35 8.57 24.92
C ASP A 261 2.65 8.40 24.12
N GLY A 262 2.58 8.46 22.78
CA GLY A 262 3.71 8.32 21.88
C GLY A 262 4.07 6.88 21.51
N SER A 263 3.29 5.89 21.94
CA SER A 263 3.50 4.49 21.54
C SER A 263 3.13 4.28 20.05
N ILE A 264 3.91 3.44 19.36
CA ILE A 264 3.71 3.13 17.94
C ILE A 264 3.47 1.63 17.79
N TYR A 265 2.31 1.27 17.24
CA TYR A 265 1.92 -0.09 16.93
C TYR A 265 1.88 -0.28 15.42
N VAL A 266 2.54 -1.32 14.90
CA VAL A 266 2.41 -1.67 13.48
C VAL A 266 1.05 -2.32 13.25
N ASN A 267 0.31 -1.80 12.27
CA ASN A 267 -1.01 -2.29 11.88
C ASN A 267 -0.91 -3.36 10.79
N GLU A 268 -0.34 -3.00 9.64
CA GLU A 268 -0.18 -3.91 8.50
C GLU A 268 1.03 -3.55 7.62
N LEU A 269 1.44 -4.50 6.78
CA LEU A 269 2.55 -4.40 5.86
C LEU A 269 2.05 -4.58 4.41
N ALA A 270 2.52 -3.73 3.50
CA ALA A 270 2.27 -3.90 2.06
C ALA A 270 3.61 -4.03 1.31
N PRO A 271 3.98 -5.24 0.79
CA PRO A 271 5.28 -5.50 0.17
C PRO A 271 5.36 -5.01 -1.27
N ARG A 272 4.99 -3.77 -1.50
CA ARG A 272 4.89 -3.06 -2.78
C ARG A 272 4.84 -1.55 -2.58
N PRO A 273 4.98 -0.75 -3.65
CA PRO A 273 4.59 0.66 -3.59
C PRO A 273 3.17 0.85 -3.07
N HIS A 274 2.93 1.89 -2.28
CA HIS A 274 1.68 2.07 -1.55
C HIS A 274 1.04 3.44 -1.84
N ASN A 275 -0.28 3.52 -1.65
CA ASN A 275 -1.04 4.75 -1.89
C ASN A 275 -0.52 5.93 -1.04
N SER A 276 -0.16 5.68 0.22
CA SER A 276 0.41 6.70 1.10
C SER A 276 1.79 7.19 0.67
N GLY A 277 2.47 6.52 -0.27
CA GLY A 277 3.75 6.93 -0.84
C GLY A 277 3.64 7.68 -2.17
N HIS A 278 2.43 7.95 -2.68
CA HIS A 278 2.26 8.62 -3.99
C HIS A 278 2.80 10.05 -4.01
N PHE A 279 2.80 10.75 -2.87
CA PHE A 279 3.42 12.08 -2.73
C PHE A 279 4.87 12.11 -3.25
N SER A 280 5.58 10.99 -3.14
CA SER A 280 6.99 10.89 -3.49
C SER A 280 7.29 11.13 -4.96
N ILE A 281 6.27 11.07 -5.84
CA ILE A 281 6.46 11.31 -7.29
C ILE A 281 6.98 12.72 -7.53
N GLU A 282 6.43 13.71 -6.85
CA GLU A 282 6.81 15.11 -7.02
C GLU A 282 7.53 15.71 -5.81
N ALA A 283 7.31 15.16 -4.63
CA ALA A 283 7.80 15.76 -3.40
C ALA A 283 9.14 15.19 -2.91
N CYS A 284 9.66 14.11 -3.53
CA CYS A 284 10.97 13.54 -3.22
C CYS A 284 11.90 13.55 -4.43
N GLU A 285 13.22 13.50 -4.19
CA GLU A 285 14.20 13.39 -5.28
C GLU A 285 13.99 12.11 -6.11
N THR A 286 13.68 10.99 -5.45
CA THR A 286 13.37 9.72 -6.11
C THR A 286 12.04 9.22 -5.60
N SER A 287 11.11 8.88 -6.50
CA SER A 287 9.81 8.35 -6.11
C SER A 287 9.89 6.92 -5.56
N GLN A 288 8.88 6.48 -4.79
CA GLN A 288 8.77 5.09 -4.34
C GLN A 288 8.75 4.10 -5.50
N PHE A 289 8.21 4.49 -6.64
CA PHE A 289 8.13 3.65 -7.84
C PHE A 289 9.50 3.50 -8.48
N GLU A 290 10.24 4.58 -8.61
CA GLU A 290 11.60 4.55 -9.12
C GLU A 290 12.52 3.77 -8.17
N GLN A 291 12.41 3.98 -6.84
CA GLN A 291 13.17 3.21 -5.86
C GLN A 291 12.89 1.71 -5.98
N HIS A 292 11.62 1.33 -6.15
CA HIS A 292 11.24 -0.06 -6.35
C HIS A 292 11.92 -0.66 -7.57
N ILE A 293 11.88 0.03 -8.72
CA ILE A 293 12.55 -0.40 -9.95
C ILE A 293 14.06 -0.51 -9.73
N ARG A 294 14.69 0.47 -9.08
CA ARG A 294 16.12 0.43 -8.74
C ARG A 294 16.47 -0.78 -7.88
N ALA A 295 15.63 -1.10 -6.89
CA ALA A 295 15.84 -2.23 -5.98
C ALA A 295 15.77 -3.57 -6.70
N ILE A 296 14.71 -3.82 -7.49
CA ILE A 296 14.52 -5.09 -8.21
C ILE A 296 15.52 -5.27 -9.37
N CYS A 297 16.00 -4.16 -9.96
CA CYS A 297 17.04 -4.16 -10.99
C CYS A 297 18.45 -4.16 -10.39
N ASN A 298 18.57 -4.15 -9.08
CA ASN A 298 19.85 -4.12 -8.34
C ASN A 298 20.70 -2.87 -8.62
N TRP A 299 20.06 -1.72 -8.90
CA TRP A 299 20.74 -0.43 -9.03
C TRP A 299 21.02 0.21 -7.67
N PRO A 300 21.92 1.21 -7.59
CA PRO A 300 22.02 2.05 -6.42
C PRO A 300 20.66 2.72 -6.12
N LEU A 301 20.24 2.73 -4.85
CA LEU A 301 19.07 3.48 -4.45
C LEU A 301 19.36 4.98 -4.56
N GLY A 302 18.35 5.75 -4.95
CA GLY A 302 18.40 7.20 -4.99
C GLY A 302 18.11 7.83 -3.63
N SER A 303 18.26 9.14 -3.50
CA SER A 303 17.85 9.90 -2.32
C SER A 303 16.32 9.91 -2.18
N THR A 304 15.84 9.77 -0.96
CA THR A 304 14.42 9.91 -0.59
C THR A 304 14.12 11.26 0.06
N GLU A 305 15.05 12.20 -0.06
CA GLU A 305 14.92 13.53 0.53
C GLU A 305 13.66 14.23 0.05
N LEU A 306 12.94 14.84 1.00
CA LEU A 306 11.76 15.62 0.73
C LEU A 306 12.17 16.99 0.16
N LEU A 307 11.82 17.26 -1.07
CA LEU A 307 12.10 18.52 -1.75
C LEU A 307 11.24 19.66 -1.21
N LYS A 308 10.01 19.35 -0.84
CA LYS A 308 9.04 20.33 -0.33
C LYS A 308 7.91 19.63 0.43
N PRO A 309 7.38 20.25 1.51
CA PRO A 309 6.19 19.74 2.18
C PRO A 309 5.03 19.55 1.20
N ALA A 310 4.32 18.43 1.34
CA ALA A 310 3.28 18.03 0.41
C ALA A 310 2.05 17.45 1.12
N VAL A 311 0.90 17.59 0.47
CA VAL A 311 -0.32 16.85 0.79
C VAL A 311 -0.78 16.15 -0.48
N MET A 312 -0.87 14.83 -0.42
CA MET A 312 -1.52 14.03 -1.45
C MET A 312 -2.97 13.77 -1.04
N VAL A 313 -3.90 13.88 -1.97
CA VAL A 313 -5.31 13.57 -1.75
C VAL A 313 -5.83 12.66 -2.84
N ASN A 314 -6.55 11.59 -2.45
CA ASN A 314 -7.13 10.66 -3.39
C ASN A 314 -8.35 11.25 -4.11
N LEU A 315 -8.47 10.90 -5.37
CA LEU A 315 -9.62 11.16 -6.23
C LEU A 315 -10.45 9.89 -6.37
N LEU A 316 -11.68 9.93 -5.89
CA LEU A 316 -12.65 8.86 -6.04
C LEU A 316 -13.54 9.12 -7.26
N GLY A 317 -14.34 8.13 -7.66
CA GLY A 317 -15.20 8.25 -8.83
C GLY A 317 -16.12 9.46 -8.79
N GLU A 318 -16.69 9.74 -7.63
CA GLU A 318 -17.56 10.89 -7.35
C GLU A 318 -16.87 12.27 -7.47
N HIS A 319 -15.55 12.32 -7.41
CA HIS A 319 -14.78 13.57 -7.47
C HIS A 319 -14.48 14.03 -8.92
N LEU A 320 -14.54 13.13 -9.91
CA LEU A 320 -14.01 13.39 -11.24
C LEU A 320 -14.72 14.51 -11.99
N GLU A 321 -16.04 14.59 -11.90
CA GLU A 321 -16.80 15.64 -12.62
C GLU A 321 -16.40 17.04 -12.13
N THR A 322 -16.27 17.21 -10.81
CA THR A 322 -15.83 18.49 -10.23
C THR A 322 -14.36 18.75 -10.53
N LEU A 323 -13.50 17.73 -10.46
CA LEU A 323 -12.09 17.84 -10.83
C LEU A 323 -11.92 18.38 -12.25
N TYR A 324 -12.63 17.83 -13.24
CA TYR A 324 -12.50 18.26 -14.63
C TYR A 324 -12.91 19.73 -14.85
N ARG A 325 -13.81 20.25 -14.03
CA ARG A 325 -14.17 21.69 -14.05
C ARG A 325 -13.08 22.55 -13.40
N GLU A 326 -12.38 22.05 -12.37
CA GLU A 326 -11.37 22.83 -11.63
C GLU A 326 -9.97 22.77 -12.28
N ILE A 327 -9.57 21.68 -12.91
CA ILE A 327 -8.24 21.52 -13.55
C ILE A 327 -7.79 22.75 -14.35
N PRO A 328 -8.63 23.39 -15.21
CA PRO A 328 -8.17 24.52 -16.01
C PRO A 328 -7.74 25.75 -15.19
N THR A 329 -8.12 25.83 -13.93
CA THR A 329 -7.81 26.93 -13.02
C THR A 329 -6.70 26.61 -12.02
N GLN A 330 -6.30 25.33 -11.93
CA GLN A 330 -5.32 24.85 -10.94
C GLN A 330 -3.92 24.74 -11.53
N LYS A 331 -3.14 25.79 -11.36
CA LYS A 331 -1.80 25.90 -11.96
C LYS A 331 -0.78 24.89 -11.40
N ASP A 332 -0.83 24.68 -10.09
CA ASP A 332 0.27 23.98 -9.37
C ASP A 332 -0.10 22.59 -8.89
N TRP A 333 -1.31 22.12 -9.18
CA TRP A 333 -1.74 20.78 -8.81
C TRP A 333 -1.06 19.72 -9.67
N LYS A 334 -0.55 18.69 -9.01
CA LYS A 334 0.00 17.50 -9.68
C LYS A 334 -1.07 16.43 -9.74
N VAL A 335 -1.75 16.35 -10.88
CA VAL A 335 -2.91 15.47 -11.07
C VAL A 335 -2.49 14.18 -11.76
N HIS A 336 -2.78 13.06 -11.13
CA HIS A 336 -2.58 11.72 -11.67
C HIS A 336 -3.91 11.00 -11.80
N LEU A 337 -4.35 10.72 -13.01
CA LEU A 337 -5.49 9.86 -13.29
C LEU A 337 -5.00 8.49 -13.73
N TYR A 338 -5.62 7.44 -13.19
CA TYR A 338 -5.12 6.08 -13.35
C TYR A 338 -5.54 5.39 -14.64
N GLY A 339 -6.42 6.01 -15.45
CA GLY A 339 -6.90 5.42 -16.71
C GLY A 339 -7.93 4.30 -16.53
N LYS A 340 -8.61 4.25 -15.38
CA LYS A 340 -9.71 3.30 -15.16
C LYS A 340 -10.96 3.73 -15.91
N GLU A 341 -11.62 2.77 -16.56
CA GLU A 341 -12.74 3.01 -17.47
C GLU A 341 -13.98 3.61 -16.79
N GLU A 342 -14.39 3.03 -15.64
CA GLU A 342 -15.64 3.40 -14.97
C GLU A 342 -15.39 4.12 -13.63
N PRO A 343 -15.84 5.37 -13.50
CA PRO A 343 -15.83 6.07 -12.23
C PRO A 343 -16.96 5.57 -11.32
N LYS A 344 -16.67 4.54 -10.52
CA LYS A 344 -17.62 4.03 -9.52
C LYS A 344 -17.47 4.79 -8.20
N TRP A 345 -18.57 4.93 -7.46
CA TRP A 345 -18.60 5.46 -6.12
C TRP A 345 -17.54 4.80 -5.23
N LYS A 346 -16.77 5.58 -4.49
CA LYS A 346 -15.66 5.14 -3.62
C LYS A 346 -14.51 4.42 -4.34
N ARG A 347 -14.49 4.32 -5.66
CA ARG A 347 -13.37 3.74 -6.41
C ARG A 347 -12.26 4.78 -6.59
N LYS A 348 -11.04 4.47 -6.14
CA LYS A 348 -9.86 5.32 -6.37
C LYS A 348 -9.59 5.44 -7.87
N MET A 349 -9.73 6.64 -8.42
CA MET A 349 -9.57 6.95 -9.85
C MET A 349 -8.29 7.73 -10.15
N GLY A 350 -7.71 8.35 -9.14
CA GLY A 350 -6.52 9.17 -9.26
C GLY A 350 -6.08 9.72 -7.91
N HIS A 351 -5.13 10.63 -7.95
CA HIS A 351 -4.75 11.47 -6.82
C HIS A 351 -4.26 12.84 -7.30
N VAL A 352 -4.23 13.78 -6.38
CA VAL A 352 -3.62 15.09 -6.55
C VAL A 352 -2.56 15.27 -5.48
N THR A 353 -1.38 15.77 -5.85
CA THR A 353 -0.35 16.17 -4.90
C THR A 353 -0.15 17.69 -4.97
N LEU A 354 -0.22 18.34 -3.81
CA LEU A 354 0.07 19.76 -3.63
C LEU A 354 1.37 19.91 -2.87
N LEU A 355 2.31 20.68 -3.46
CA LEU A 355 3.56 21.07 -2.81
C LEU A 355 3.45 22.53 -2.40
N ARG A 356 3.62 22.85 -1.10
CA ARG A 356 3.57 24.21 -0.56
C ARG A 356 4.74 24.42 0.40
N GLU A 357 4.94 25.66 0.86
CA GLU A 357 5.98 25.96 1.86
C GLU A 357 5.71 25.26 3.19
N THR A 358 4.43 25.07 3.53
CA THR A 358 4.01 24.28 4.70
C THR A 358 2.87 23.33 4.35
N THR A 359 2.74 22.26 5.12
CA THR A 359 1.58 21.34 5.01
C THR A 359 0.26 22.05 5.32
N ALA A 360 0.28 23.05 6.21
CA ALA A 360 -0.89 23.85 6.55
C ALA A 360 -1.43 24.66 5.35
N ASP A 361 -0.53 25.22 4.53
CA ASP A 361 -0.93 25.96 3.31
C ASP A 361 -1.59 25.00 2.30
N ALA A 362 -1.03 23.79 2.13
CA ALA A 362 -1.60 22.80 1.25
C ALA A 362 -3.00 22.33 1.72
N LEU A 363 -3.15 22.07 3.03
CA LEU A 363 -4.44 21.67 3.61
C LEU A 363 -5.49 22.77 3.45
N LYS A 364 -5.13 24.03 3.73
CA LYS A 364 -6.04 25.17 3.55
C LYS A 364 -6.53 25.30 2.12
N GLU A 365 -5.67 25.09 1.13
CA GLU A 365 -6.06 25.14 -0.28
C GLU A 365 -7.03 23.99 -0.64
N LEU A 366 -6.79 22.80 -0.14
CA LEU A 366 -7.68 21.65 -0.34
C LEU A 366 -9.06 21.87 0.29
N GLU A 367 -9.12 22.49 1.49
CA GLU A 367 -10.37 22.83 2.15
C GLU A 367 -11.23 23.84 1.36
N MET A 368 -10.59 24.71 0.55
CA MET A 368 -11.29 25.66 -0.30
C MET A 368 -11.79 25.06 -1.62
N SER A 369 -11.28 23.88 -2.01
CA SER A 369 -11.73 23.18 -3.21
C SER A 369 -13.10 22.55 -3.01
N SER A 370 -13.95 22.63 -4.03
CA SER A 370 -15.27 22.00 -4.00
C SER A 370 -15.23 20.49 -4.27
N ILE A 371 -14.10 19.95 -4.75
CA ILE A 371 -13.97 18.53 -5.14
C ILE A 371 -14.27 17.59 -3.99
N TRP A 372 -13.71 17.89 -2.81
CA TRP A 372 -13.83 17.01 -1.63
C TRP A 372 -14.92 17.43 -0.64
N ASN A 373 -15.66 18.48 -0.94
CA ASN A 373 -16.78 18.96 -0.11
C ASN A 373 -18.10 18.20 -0.34
N THR A 374 -18.21 17.41 -1.41
CA THR A 374 -19.42 16.65 -1.77
C THR A 374 -19.81 15.58 -0.74
N ALA A 375 -18.91 15.20 0.17
CA ALA A 375 -19.21 14.28 1.27
C ALA A 375 -19.95 14.93 2.44
N LYS A 376 -19.87 16.26 2.61
CA LYS A 376 -20.52 16.97 3.73
C LYS A 376 -22.03 17.20 3.50
N GLU A 377 -22.47 17.28 2.25
CA GLU A 377 -23.87 17.59 1.92
C GLU A 377 -24.82 16.36 2.10
N LYS A 378 -24.30 15.14 2.17
CA LYS A 378 -25.11 13.91 2.36
C LYS A 378 -25.24 13.44 3.81
N ILE A 379 -24.53 14.08 4.76
CA ILE A 379 -24.62 13.74 6.21
C ILE A 379 -25.59 14.69 6.93
N GLY A 380 -26.09 15.72 6.28
CA GLY A 380 -27.00 16.72 6.82
C GLY A 380 -28.44 16.66 6.28
N GLY A 381 -28.88 15.54 5.70
CA GLY A 381 -30.22 15.36 5.21
C GLY A 381 -30.93 14.20 5.91
#